data_85208c1a09ef618a43a8987dd9fec7fc
#
_entry.id   85208c1a09ef618a43a8987dd9fec7fc
#
_cell.length_a   1.000
_cell.length_b   1.000
_cell.length_c   1.000
_cell.angle_alpha   90.00
_cell.angle_beta   90.00
_cell.angle_gamma   90.00
#
_symmetry.space_group_name_H-M   'P 1'
#
loop_
_entity.id
_entity.type
_entity.pdbx_description
1 polymer ?
#
loop_
_entity_poly.entity_id
_entity_poly.type
_entity_poly.pdbx_seq_one_letter_code
_entity_poly.pdbx_strand_id
1 'polypeptide(L)'
;MVGRRPRNKGTTAELELATRLSQILKVQAYRSQQCSGGNLARDVAGVPGIHVECKRTERAQIYPWMEQATGDCIAGDVPVICHRQNGKQWLLICELDDLVSLSRCVVELVGMDDEPLKRVPK
;
A
#
# COMPACT_ATOMS: atom_id res chain seq x y z
N MET A 1 12.10 -2.84 27.22
CA MET A 1 12.72 -2.42 26.00
C MET A 1 11.84 -1.51 25.22
N VAL A 2 11.89 -0.30 25.62
CA VAL A 2 10.93 0.68 25.18
C VAL A 2 11.15 1.12 23.75
N GLY A 3 12.40 1.24 23.34
CA GLY A 3 12.72 1.83 22.06
C GLY A 3 12.39 1.00 20.82
N ARG A 4 11.96 -0.24 20.99
CA ARG A 4 11.72 -1.11 19.85
C ARG A 4 10.29 -1.10 19.34
N ARG A 5 9.39 -0.58 20.16
CA ARG A 5 7.97 -0.68 19.84
C ARG A 5 7.53 0.08 18.60
N PRO A 6 7.95 1.34 18.37
CA PRO A 6 7.53 2.04 17.16
C PRO A 6 7.99 1.34 15.88
N ARG A 7 9.22 0.85 15.89
CA ARG A 7 9.76 0.11 14.76
C ARG A 7 8.97 -1.16 14.51
N ASN A 8 8.66 -1.91 15.56
CA ASN A 8 7.92 -3.15 15.43
C ASN A 8 6.51 -2.90 14.90
N LYS A 9 5.87 -1.80 15.32
CA LYS A 9 4.55 -1.46 14.84
C LYS A 9 4.56 -1.19 13.34
N GLY A 10 5.55 -0.45 12.85
CA GLY A 10 5.66 -0.16 11.43
C GLY A 10 5.91 -1.42 10.61
N THR A 11 6.84 -2.26 11.07
CA THR A 11 7.14 -3.51 10.39
C THR A 11 5.94 -4.43 10.35
N THR A 12 5.24 -4.55 11.47
CA THR A 12 4.06 -5.41 11.55
C THR A 12 2.97 -4.93 10.60
N ALA A 13 2.77 -3.62 10.51
CA ALA A 13 1.76 -3.06 9.62
C ALA A 13 2.09 -3.34 8.16
N GLU A 14 3.35 -3.21 7.78
CA GLU A 14 3.77 -3.48 6.40
C GLU A 14 3.59 -4.94 6.05
N LEU A 15 3.89 -5.85 6.97
CA LEU A 15 3.69 -7.27 6.74
C LEU A 15 2.20 -7.60 6.62
N GLU A 16 1.38 -7.03 7.49
CA GLU A 16 -0.07 -7.21 7.44
C GLU A 16 -0.62 -6.73 6.10
N LEU A 17 -0.22 -5.55 5.68
CA LEU A 17 -0.68 -4.99 4.42
C LEU A 17 -0.23 -5.83 3.23
N ALA A 18 1.02 -6.28 3.24
CA ALA A 18 1.53 -7.11 2.15
C ALA A 18 0.73 -8.40 2.03
N THR A 19 0.40 -9.03 3.16
CA THR A 19 -0.42 -10.24 3.16
C THR A 19 -1.80 -9.95 2.57
N ARG A 20 -2.40 -8.85 2.97
CA ARG A 20 -3.75 -8.51 2.50
C ARG A 20 -3.76 -8.19 1.00
N LEU A 21 -2.78 -7.42 0.55
CA LEU A 21 -2.67 -7.12 -0.88
C LEU A 21 -2.42 -8.36 -1.71
N SER A 22 -1.64 -9.29 -1.19
CA SER A 22 -1.39 -10.55 -1.90
C SER A 22 -2.67 -11.34 -2.10
N GLN A 23 -3.54 -11.35 -1.09
CA GLN A 23 -4.83 -12.03 -1.19
C GLN A 23 -5.75 -11.35 -2.19
N ILE A 24 -5.82 -10.03 -2.14
CA ILE A 24 -6.75 -9.26 -2.98
C ILE A 24 -6.29 -9.25 -4.44
N LEU A 25 -5.02 -9.03 -4.68
CA LEU A 25 -4.49 -8.82 -6.03
C LEU A 25 -3.84 -10.06 -6.62
N LYS A 26 -3.80 -11.15 -5.87
CA LYS A 26 -3.23 -12.43 -6.33
C LYS A 26 -1.79 -12.29 -6.75
N VAL A 27 -1.04 -11.59 -5.93
CA VAL A 27 0.40 -11.35 -6.13
C VAL A 27 1.15 -11.87 -4.90
N GLN A 28 2.46 -11.80 -4.97
CA GLN A 28 3.32 -12.10 -3.83
C GLN A 28 3.93 -10.78 -3.34
N ALA A 29 3.12 -9.97 -2.71
CA ALA A 29 3.57 -8.72 -2.15
C ALA A 29 4.39 -8.99 -0.89
N TYR A 30 5.37 -8.14 -0.63
CA TYR A 30 6.26 -8.30 0.51
C TYR A 30 6.71 -6.94 1.01
N ARG A 31 7.12 -6.92 2.28
CA ARG A 31 7.66 -5.73 2.89
C ARG A 31 8.96 -5.36 2.21
N SER A 32 9.03 -4.14 1.71
CA SER A 32 10.22 -3.65 1.05
C SER A 32 11.28 -3.31 2.08
N GLN A 33 12.54 -3.63 1.75
CA GLN A 33 13.65 -3.20 2.58
C GLN A 33 14.21 -1.91 2.03
N GLN A 34 14.04 -0.84 2.79
CA GLN A 34 14.46 0.48 2.35
C GLN A 34 15.83 0.79 2.94
N CYS A 35 16.83 0.19 2.36
CA CYS A 35 18.17 0.32 2.91
C CYS A 35 18.79 1.68 2.61
N SER A 36 18.46 2.28 1.49
CA SER A 36 19.17 3.48 1.06
C SER A 36 18.26 4.50 0.40
N GLY A 37 16.97 4.36 0.51
CA GLY A 37 16.07 5.29 -0.13
C GLY A 37 16.15 5.20 -1.66
N GLY A 38 15.96 6.31 -2.31
CA GLY A 38 16.04 6.37 -3.76
C GLY A 38 14.80 5.83 -4.43
N ASN A 39 14.99 5.25 -5.61
CA ASN A 39 13.87 4.94 -6.50
C ASN A 39 12.95 3.82 -6.01
N LEU A 40 13.36 3.09 -4.99
CA LEU A 40 12.57 1.98 -4.48
C LEU A 40 12.02 2.27 -3.09
N ALA A 41 11.72 3.53 -2.82
CA ALA A 41 11.28 3.98 -1.51
C ALA A 41 9.79 3.69 -1.25
N ARG A 42 9.31 2.55 -1.66
CA ARG A 42 7.96 2.10 -1.35
C ARG A 42 8.00 1.16 -0.15
N ASP A 43 6.92 1.13 0.61
CA ASP A 43 6.85 0.30 1.81
C ASP A 43 6.54 -1.16 1.50
N VAL A 44 5.74 -1.41 0.47
CA VAL A 44 5.37 -2.77 0.06
C VAL A 44 5.73 -2.93 -1.42
N ALA A 45 6.44 -3.98 -1.73
CA ALA A 45 6.86 -4.31 -3.09
C ALA A 45 6.13 -5.55 -3.59
N GLY A 46 6.34 -5.88 -4.86
CA GLY A 46 5.71 -7.06 -5.46
C GLY A 46 4.31 -6.80 -6.00
N VAL A 47 3.93 -5.54 -6.15
CA VAL A 47 2.64 -5.14 -6.73
C VAL A 47 2.95 -4.38 -8.01
N PRO A 48 3.01 -5.06 -9.17
CA PRO A 48 3.43 -4.41 -10.42
C PRO A 48 2.57 -3.23 -10.78
N GLY A 49 3.22 -2.12 -11.11
CA GLY A 49 2.55 -0.91 -11.56
C GLY A 49 2.01 -0.02 -10.46
N ILE A 50 2.12 -0.42 -9.20
CA ILE A 50 1.56 0.34 -8.07
C ILE A 50 2.64 0.59 -7.03
N HIS A 51 2.80 1.85 -6.68
CA HIS A 51 3.74 2.26 -5.62
C HIS A 51 2.96 2.36 -4.32
N VAL A 52 3.22 1.46 -3.38
CA VAL A 52 2.42 1.34 -2.16
C VAL A 52 3.15 1.93 -0.97
N GLU A 53 2.50 2.92 -0.33
CA GLU A 53 2.95 3.47 0.95
C GLU A 53 2.01 3.01 2.05
N CYS A 54 2.57 2.56 3.16
CA CYS A 54 1.81 2.02 4.28
C CYS A 54 1.79 3.03 5.42
N LYS A 55 0.59 3.40 5.86
CA LYS A 55 0.43 4.36 6.96
C LYS A 55 -0.49 3.75 8.02
N ARG A 56 0.10 3.41 9.15
CA ARG A 56 -0.62 2.80 10.26
C ARG A 56 -0.63 3.81 11.42
N THR A 57 -1.55 4.75 11.35
CA THR A 57 -1.61 5.87 12.29
C THR A 57 -3.06 6.17 12.66
N GLU A 58 -3.26 6.79 13.83
CA GLU A 58 -4.60 7.22 14.22
C GLU A 58 -5.01 8.53 13.55
N ARG A 59 -4.04 9.39 13.25
CA ARG A 59 -4.31 10.62 12.53
C ARG A 59 -3.95 10.45 11.06
N ALA A 60 -4.73 11.09 10.21
CA ALA A 60 -4.49 11.04 8.77
C ALA A 60 -3.92 12.36 8.29
N GLN A 61 -2.86 12.28 7.49
CA GLN A 61 -2.28 13.44 6.82
C GLN A 61 -2.22 13.11 5.33
N ILE A 62 -3.39 12.99 4.75
CA ILE A 62 -3.55 12.40 3.42
C ILE A 62 -2.75 13.15 2.36
N TYR A 63 -2.85 14.48 2.32
CA TYR A 63 -2.18 15.24 1.28
C TYR A 63 -0.67 15.24 1.40
N PRO A 64 -0.08 15.44 2.58
CA PRO A 64 1.36 15.28 2.71
C PRO A 64 1.84 13.87 2.35
N TRP A 65 1.09 12.84 2.74
CA TRP A 65 1.45 11.46 2.38
C TRP A 65 1.43 11.26 0.87
N MET A 66 0.40 11.80 0.21
CA MET A 66 0.27 11.63 -1.24
C MET A 66 1.37 12.39 -1.97
N GLU A 67 1.73 13.57 -1.50
CA GLU A 67 2.84 14.32 -2.08
C GLU A 67 4.14 13.53 -1.99
N GLN A 68 4.39 12.92 -0.83
CA GLN A 68 5.57 12.09 -0.64
C GLN A 68 5.55 10.88 -1.58
N ALA A 69 4.42 10.18 -1.63
CA ALA A 69 4.32 9.00 -2.48
C ALA A 69 4.52 9.35 -3.95
N THR A 70 3.95 10.46 -4.38
CA THR A 70 4.10 10.91 -5.76
C THR A 70 5.56 11.25 -6.07
N GLY A 71 6.22 11.90 -5.13
CA GLY A 71 7.63 12.26 -5.30
C GLY A 71 8.56 11.06 -5.34
N ASP A 72 8.23 10.02 -4.59
CA ASP A 72 9.05 8.81 -4.51
C ASP A 72 8.72 7.80 -5.61
N CYS A 73 7.61 7.97 -6.29
CA CYS A 73 7.09 7.01 -7.26
C CYS A 73 7.88 7.07 -8.57
N ILE A 74 8.26 5.92 -9.10
CA ILE A 74 8.90 5.90 -10.41
C ILE A 74 7.87 6.16 -11.50
N ALA A 75 8.34 6.68 -12.63
CA ALA A 75 7.46 6.99 -13.74
C ALA A 75 6.74 5.75 -14.23
N GLY A 76 5.44 5.88 -14.46
CA GLY A 76 4.62 4.78 -14.93
C GLY A 76 3.89 4.03 -13.84
N ASP A 77 4.35 4.13 -12.60
CA ASP A 77 3.63 3.51 -11.48
C ASP A 77 2.58 4.46 -10.92
N VAL A 78 1.59 3.88 -10.26
CA VAL A 78 0.51 4.65 -9.64
C VAL A 78 0.78 4.72 -8.13
N PRO A 79 0.96 5.93 -7.56
CA PRO A 79 1.17 6.03 -6.12
C PRO A 79 -0.14 5.88 -5.36
N VAL A 80 -0.13 5.02 -4.35
CA VAL A 80 -1.28 4.84 -3.46
C VAL A 80 -0.82 4.86 -2.02
N ILE A 81 -1.74 5.31 -1.15
CA ILE A 81 -1.56 5.26 0.29
C ILE A 81 -2.52 4.21 0.83
N CYS A 82 -2.00 3.24 1.55
CA CYS A 82 -2.85 2.31 2.27
C CYS A 82 -2.79 2.68 3.74
N HIS A 83 -3.91 3.08 4.30
CA HIS A 83 -3.99 3.62 5.66
C HIS A 83 -4.96 2.82 6.49
N ARG A 84 -4.58 2.63 7.76
CA ARG A 84 -5.44 1.97 8.71
C ARG A 84 -5.26 2.59 10.10
N GLN A 85 -6.38 2.83 10.78
CA GLN A 85 -6.40 3.14 12.21
C GLN A 85 -6.60 1.84 13.00
N ASN A 86 -6.37 1.90 14.30
CA ASN A 86 -6.68 0.77 15.18
C ASN A 86 -8.14 0.38 15.05
N GLY A 87 -8.39 -0.92 14.89
CA GLY A 87 -9.75 -1.45 14.82
C GLY A 87 -10.52 -1.11 13.57
N LYS A 88 -9.87 -0.52 12.57
CA LYS A 88 -10.52 -0.15 11.32
C LYS A 88 -9.97 -0.99 10.17
N GLN A 89 -10.66 -0.95 9.06
CA GLN A 89 -10.21 -1.63 7.85
C GLN A 89 -9.18 -0.79 7.10
N TRP A 90 -8.38 -1.47 6.30
CA TRP A 90 -7.46 -0.78 5.41
C TRP A 90 -8.22 0.03 4.37
N LEU A 91 -7.77 1.24 4.15
CA LEU A 91 -8.27 2.10 3.09
C LEU A 91 -7.17 2.29 2.06
N LEU A 92 -7.55 2.39 0.80
CA LEU A 92 -6.62 2.73 -0.27
C LEU A 92 -6.98 4.10 -0.81
N ILE A 93 -5.99 4.97 -0.90
CA ILE A 93 -6.16 6.36 -1.33
C ILE A 93 -5.24 6.60 -2.52
N CYS A 94 -5.78 7.16 -3.60
CA CYS A 94 -4.98 7.59 -4.74
C CYS A 94 -5.54 8.90 -5.24
N GLU A 95 -4.81 9.55 -6.13
CA GLU A 95 -5.34 10.74 -6.78
C GLU A 95 -6.45 10.33 -7.75
N LEU A 96 -7.48 11.14 -7.83
CA LEU A 96 -8.65 10.82 -8.66
C LEU A 96 -8.25 10.62 -10.12
N ASP A 97 -7.30 11.42 -10.59
CA ASP A 97 -6.86 11.33 -11.98
C ASP A 97 -6.15 10.02 -12.30
N ASP A 98 -5.72 9.27 -11.29
CA ASP A 98 -5.07 7.99 -11.47
C ASP A 98 -6.05 6.82 -11.49
N LEU A 99 -7.34 7.09 -11.41
CA LEU A 99 -8.34 6.02 -11.27
C LEU A 99 -8.28 5.01 -12.42
N VAL A 100 -8.19 5.49 -13.65
CA VAL A 100 -8.15 4.58 -14.80
C VAL A 100 -6.85 3.78 -14.82
N SER A 101 -5.72 4.43 -14.56
CA SER A 101 -4.44 3.74 -14.53
C SER A 101 -4.41 2.67 -13.45
N LEU A 102 -4.93 3.00 -12.27
CA LEU A 102 -5.01 2.03 -11.18
C LEU A 102 -5.92 0.86 -11.56
N SER A 103 -7.06 1.15 -12.17
CA SER A 103 -8.00 0.11 -12.59
C SER A 103 -7.36 -0.85 -13.57
N ARG A 104 -6.58 -0.34 -14.51
CA ARG A 104 -5.88 -1.19 -15.47
C ARG A 104 -4.88 -2.11 -14.79
N CYS A 105 -4.11 -1.58 -13.83
CA CYS A 105 -3.18 -2.41 -13.07
C CYS A 105 -3.92 -3.53 -12.36
N VAL A 106 -5.04 -3.23 -11.73
CA VAL A 106 -5.82 -4.23 -11.00
C VAL A 106 -6.33 -5.31 -11.95
N VAL A 107 -6.88 -4.92 -13.10
CA VAL A 107 -7.40 -5.87 -14.08
C VAL A 107 -6.29 -6.78 -14.61
N GLU A 108 -5.12 -6.21 -14.84
CA GLU A 108 -3.99 -7.03 -15.31
C GLU A 108 -3.57 -8.08 -14.30
N LEU A 109 -3.73 -7.77 -13.00
CA LEU A 109 -3.33 -8.71 -11.95
C LEU A 109 -4.39 -9.76 -11.67
N VAL A 110 -5.67 -9.38 -11.63
CA VAL A 110 -6.73 -10.29 -11.18
C VAL A 110 -7.71 -10.67 -12.28
N GLY A 111 -7.75 -9.93 -13.40
CA GLY A 111 -8.70 -10.17 -14.46
C GLY A 111 -10.05 -9.52 -14.16
N MET A 112 -10.88 -9.36 -15.19
CA MET A 112 -12.16 -8.69 -15.05
C MET A 112 -13.24 -9.58 -14.44
N ASP A 113 -13.10 -10.88 -14.64
CA ASP A 113 -14.13 -11.85 -14.20
C ASP A 113 -13.83 -12.46 -12.84
N ASP A 114 -12.79 -11.98 -12.17
CA ASP A 114 -12.41 -12.50 -10.87
C ASP A 114 -13.35 -11.98 -9.80
N GLU A 115 -13.72 -12.86 -8.87
CA GLU A 115 -14.61 -12.44 -7.80
C GLU A 115 -13.84 -11.68 -6.72
N PRO A 116 -14.38 -10.58 -6.24
CA PRO A 116 -13.71 -9.86 -5.16
C PRO A 116 -13.75 -10.63 -3.85
N LEU A 117 -12.78 -10.40 -3.00
CA LEU A 117 -12.80 -10.97 -1.66
C LEU A 117 -13.95 -10.39 -0.87
N LYS A 118 -14.53 -11.23 -0.01
CA LYS A 118 -15.56 -10.76 0.90
C LYS A 118 -14.95 -9.81 1.92
N ARG A 119 -15.75 -8.87 2.36
CA ARG A 119 -15.31 -7.94 3.38
C ARG A 119 -15.00 -8.68 4.68
N VAL A 120 -13.93 -8.22 5.33
CA VAL A 120 -13.57 -8.74 6.64
C VAL A 120 -14.51 -8.11 7.66
N PRO A 121 -15.13 -8.89 8.55
CA PRO A 121 -15.99 -8.33 9.60
C PRO A 121 -15.18 -7.41 10.51
N LYS A 122 -15.83 -6.37 10.97
CA LYS A 122 -15.19 -5.40 11.86
C LYS A 122 -14.96 -5.97 13.24
#